data_4ada13cbfe3933e468d4841c780c99bb
#
_entry.id   4ada13cbfe3933e468d4841c780c99bb
#
_cell.length_a   1.000
_cell.length_b   1.000
_cell.length_c   1.000
_cell.angle_alpha   90.00
_cell.angle_beta   90.00
_cell.angle_gamma   90.00
#
_symmetry.space_group_name_H-M   'P 1'
#
loop_
_entity.id
_entity.type
_entity.pdbx_description
1 polymer ?
#
loop_
_entity_poly.entity_id
_entity_poly.type
_entity_poly.pdbx_seq_one_letter_code
_entity_poly.pdbx_strand_id
1 'polypeptide(L)'
;PFEVSEEIDLGPQLKFNYPIVDTDNILSNQIRNPKVSPDGSKLAYTSFSKIYIKNLPHGEPQRLTSLNYGEGMPVWSPSGNEIAFVTWDEKDGGAIYKASITSKNRVQKLTNENGVYSYPVWNNIGDRLVFIKASHNDFDNYGSLGVDSKLMWISSKGGENNFIDKTNGRSNPHFIKSSERIFLSSRSNGLSSIRWDGTDEKKILKVTGISVYGTPGRKSPPSPATYIIKSPKKEEALAVINNDVYVVTIPYSGLKDLSINVSNTENSSFPARKLTKFGGEFASWGANGDNVYFSLGKSLFNYNIPIAKADDQKILKDKKDNNEKESEIDKKDKAKSYQAAEVEIKTYITKNKVEGLILLKNARIITMNGKEVIENGAVLIKDNRIVEVGETNKIQIEDSQLTSLKTIDLSGKTIVPGFVDTHAHVRVSRNIHKAETWSFAANLAYGVTTVR
;
A
#
# COMPACT_ATOMS: atom_id res chain seq x y z
N PRO A 1 13.05 47.44 -24.91
CA PRO A 1 12.60 46.61 -23.81
C PRO A 1 11.36 47.24 -23.21
N PHE A 2 10.32 46.44 -22.99
CA PHE A 2 9.11 46.84 -22.27
C PHE A 2 8.99 45.92 -21.05
N GLU A 3 8.49 46.49 -19.98
CA GLU A 3 8.24 45.77 -18.71
C GLU A 3 6.82 45.24 -18.74
N VAL A 4 6.66 43.95 -18.45
CA VAL A 4 5.33 43.33 -18.29
C VAL A 4 5.21 42.96 -16.84
N SER A 5 4.23 43.54 -16.16
CA SER A 5 3.86 43.17 -14.79
C SER A 5 2.38 42.80 -14.78
N GLU A 6 2.04 41.70 -14.12
CA GLU A 6 0.68 41.27 -13.87
C GLU A 6 0.54 40.88 -12.40
N GLU A 7 -0.53 41.33 -11.79
CA GLU A 7 -0.89 40.93 -10.42
C GLU A 7 -1.82 39.73 -10.50
N ILE A 8 -1.37 38.56 -10.03
CA ILE A 8 -2.14 37.33 -10.06
C ILE A 8 -2.61 37.03 -8.63
N ASP A 9 -3.92 36.93 -8.43
CA ASP A 9 -4.48 36.42 -7.20
C ASP A 9 -4.27 34.91 -7.12
N LEU A 10 -3.38 34.47 -6.25
CA LEU A 10 -3.07 33.04 -6.00
C LEU A 10 -4.12 32.34 -5.15
N GLY A 11 -5.24 32.99 -4.87
CA GLY A 11 -6.31 32.46 -4.03
C GLY A 11 -6.10 32.74 -2.55
N PRO A 12 -6.89 32.12 -1.65
CA PRO A 12 -6.85 32.45 -0.24
C PRO A 12 -5.49 32.14 0.37
N GLN A 13 -4.97 33.06 1.17
CA GLN A 13 -3.71 32.86 1.90
C GLN A 13 -3.79 31.59 2.74
N LEU A 14 -2.82 30.71 2.57
CA LEU A 14 -2.68 29.51 3.38
C LEU A 14 -2.42 29.91 4.84
N LYS A 15 -3.32 29.52 5.73
CA LYS A 15 -3.11 29.68 7.17
C LYS A 15 -2.36 28.46 7.68
N PHE A 16 -1.10 28.64 8.07
CA PHE A 16 -0.26 27.56 8.59
C PHE A 16 -0.50 27.28 10.09
N ASN A 17 -1.39 28.02 10.75
CA ASN A 17 -1.80 27.76 12.13
C ASN A 17 -2.82 26.64 12.16
N TYR A 18 -2.38 25.41 12.35
CA TYR A 18 -3.22 24.25 12.57
C TYR A 18 -2.92 23.63 13.95
N PRO A 19 -3.94 23.13 14.65
CA PRO A 19 -3.72 22.50 15.94
C PRO A 19 -2.91 21.20 15.76
N ILE A 20 -1.83 21.07 16.50
CA ILE A 20 -1.10 19.80 16.59
C ILE A 20 -1.84 18.92 17.59
N VAL A 21 -2.56 17.93 17.07
CA VAL A 21 -3.27 16.96 17.90
C VAL A 21 -2.26 15.98 18.50
N ASP A 22 -2.08 16.04 19.80
CA ASP A 22 -1.22 15.11 20.54
C ASP A 22 -2.07 14.08 21.31
N THR A 23 -2.59 13.11 20.58
CA THR A 23 -3.33 11.99 21.16
C THR A 23 -2.38 10.83 21.48
N ASP A 24 -2.75 10.00 22.46
CA ASP A 24 -1.95 8.81 22.82
C ASP A 24 -1.98 7.71 21.76
N ASN A 25 -2.98 7.74 20.89
CA ASN A 25 -3.13 6.76 19.83
C ASN A 25 -3.03 7.41 18.44
N ILE A 26 -2.46 6.66 17.51
CA ILE A 26 -2.42 7.02 16.08
C ILE A 26 -3.43 6.16 15.35
N LEU A 27 -4.33 6.80 14.60
CA LEU A 27 -5.21 6.14 13.65
C LEU A 27 -4.44 5.88 12.35
N SER A 28 -4.51 4.65 11.84
CA SER A 28 -3.95 4.32 10.53
C SER A 28 -4.66 5.07 9.41
N ASN A 29 -3.88 5.66 8.52
CA ASN A 29 -4.39 6.33 7.32
C ASN A 29 -4.50 5.38 6.12
N GLN A 30 -3.95 4.15 6.22
CA GLN A 30 -3.93 3.20 5.12
C GLN A 30 -4.01 1.76 5.62
N ILE A 31 -4.79 0.94 4.91
CA ILE A 31 -4.72 -0.51 4.98
C ILE A 31 -4.00 -1.03 3.73
N ARG A 32 -3.14 -2.05 3.91
CA ARG A 32 -2.35 -2.62 2.82
C ARG A 32 -2.65 -4.10 2.63
N ASN A 33 -2.60 -4.53 1.37
CA ASN A 33 -2.82 -5.93 0.97
C ASN A 33 -4.11 -6.54 1.59
N PRO A 34 -5.26 -5.84 1.56
CA PRO A 34 -6.49 -6.39 2.10
C PRO A 34 -6.88 -7.65 1.34
N LYS A 35 -7.26 -8.69 2.07
CA LYS A 35 -7.75 -9.97 1.55
C LYS A 35 -8.98 -10.40 2.31
N VAL A 36 -10.09 -10.51 1.61
CA VAL A 36 -11.33 -11.03 2.17
C VAL A 36 -11.28 -12.56 2.20
N SER A 37 -11.76 -13.16 3.28
CA SER A 37 -11.81 -14.61 3.46
C SER A 37 -12.64 -15.31 2.37
N PRO A 38 -12.42 -16.60 2.10
CA PRO A 38 -13.14 -17.32 1.04
C PRO A 38 -14.66 -17.32 1.22
N ASP A 39 -15.15 -17.24 2.46
CA ASP A 39 -16.58 -17.14 2.81
C ASP A 39 -17.12 -15.69 2.82
N GLY A 40 -16.26 -14.70 2.62
CA GLY A 40 -16.62 -13.28 2.61
C GLY A 40 -16.81 -12.64 3.99
N SER A 41 -16.68 -13.39 5.10
CA SER A 41 -17.04 -12.94 6.44
C SER A 41 -15.94 -12.14 7.16
N LYS A 42 -14.68 -12.25 6.72
CA LYS A 42 -13.53 -11.65 7.39
C LYS A 42 -12.61 -10.95 6.42
N LEU A 43 -11.93 -9.93 6.93
CA LEU A 43 -10.86 -9.21 6.25
C LEU A 43 -9.54 -9.45 6.98
N ALA A 44 -8.50 -9.86 6.26
CA ALA A 44 -7.12 -9.80 6.69
C ALA A 44 -6.40 -8.68 5.95
N TYR A 45 -5.60 -7.87 6.65
CA TYR A 45 -4.88 -6.74 6.05
C TYR A 45 -3.65 -6.37 6.88
N THR A 46 -2.76 -5.60 6.29
CA THR A 46 -1.58 -5.04 6.96
C THR A 46 -1.85 -3.58 7.33
N SER A 47 -1.54 -3.21 8.57
CA SER A 47 -1.49 -1.84 9.04
C SER A 47 -0.36 -1.70 10.06
N PHE A 48 0.40 -0.58 10.04
CA PHE A 48 1.57 -0.37 10.90
C PHE A 48 2.55 -1.57 10.92
N SER A 49 2.79 -2.18 9.75
CA SER A 49 3.63 -3.39 9.59
C SER A 49 3.21 -4.58 10.45
N LYS A 50 1.92 -4.69 10.75
CA LYS A 50 1.31 -5.80 11.50
C LYS A 50 0.04 -6.27 10.80
N ILE A 51 -0.25 -7.57 10.92
CA ILE A 51 -1.47 -8.15 10.33
C ILE A 51 -2.61 -8.10 11.32
N TYR A 52 -3.74 -7.64 10.83
CA TYR A 52 -5.01 -7.56 11.54
C TYR A 52 -6.07 -8.38 10.84
N ILE A 53 -7.00 -8.90 11.62
CA ILE A 53 -8.25 -9.53 11.16
C ILE A 53 -9.41 -8.71 11.69
N LYS A 54 -10.43 -8.53 10.84
CA LYS A 54 -11.69 -7.89 11.19
C LYS A 54 -12.85 -8.69 10.62
N ASN A 55 -13.89 -8.91 11.41
CA ASN A 55 -15.16 -9.43 10.89
C ASN A 55 -15.84 -8.35 10.04
N LEU A 56 -16.39 -8.73 8.89
CA LEU A 56 -17.10 -7.85 7.99
C LEU A 56 -18.62 -7.97 8.17
N PRO A 57 -19.36 -6.87 8.00
CA PRO A 57 -18.87 -5.48 7.85
C PRO A 57 -18.55 -4.82 9.19
N HIS A 58 -18.99 -5.37 10.34
CA HIS A 58 -19.05 -4.71 11.65
C HIS A 58 -18.07 -5.33 12.59
N GLY A 59 -17.05 -5.57 12.76
CA GLY A 59 -16.14 -6.08 13.79
C GLY A 59 -15.04 -5.08 14.11
N GLU A 60 -14.37 -5.23 15.22
CA GLU A 60 -13.17 -4.48 15.54
C GLU A 60 -11.92 -5.19 15.03
N PRO A 61 -10.92 -4.44 14.55
CA PRO A 61 -9.64 -4.99 14.16
C PRO A 61 -8.91 -5.68 15.32
N GLN A 62 -8.43 -6.89 15.10
CA GLN A 62 -7.63 -7.64 16.08
C GLN A 62 -6.32 -8.08 15.43
N ARG A 63 -5.19 -7.94 16.16
CA ARG A 63 -3.91 -8.47 15.68
C ARG A 63 -3.96 -9.98 15.54
N LEU A 64 -3.44 -10.48 14.41
CA LEU A 64 -3.38 -11.92 14.13
C LEU A 64 -2.29 -12.62 14.93
N THR A 65 -1.16 -11.97 15.15
CA THR A 65 0.04 -12.55 15.77
C THR A 65 0.58 -11.66 16.89
N SER A 66 1.52 -12.19 17.66
CA SER A 66 2.33 -11.42 18.64
C SER A 66 3.79 -11.27 18.21
N LEU A 67 4.11 -11.53 16.93
CA LEU A 67 5.49 -11.42 16.45
C LEU A 67 5.99 -9.98 16.50
N ASN A 68 7.28 -9.81 16.82
CA ASN A 68 7.95 -8.51 16.85
C ASN A 68 8.40 -8.05 15.46
N TYR A 69 8.47 -8.95 14.48
CA TYR A 69 8.84 -8.64 13.10
C TYR A 69 7.82 -7.75 12.40
N GLY A 70 8.25 -7.07 11.32
CA GLY A 70 7.33 -6.53 10.34
C GLY A 70 6.56 -7.67 9.66
N GLU A 71 5.27 -7.51 9.47
CA GLU A 71 4.37 -8.49 8.86
C GLU A 71 3.67 -7.88 7.66
N GLY A 72 3.45 -8.65 6.60
CA GLY A 72 2.77 -8.13 5.40
C GLY A 72 2.24 -9.21 4.47
N MET A 73 1.47 -8.76 3.49
CA MET A 73 0.93 -9.59 2.40
C MET A 73 0.16 -10.84 2.89
N PRO A 74 -0.84 -10.68 3.78
CA PRO A 74 -1.63 -11.81 4.24
C PRO A 74 -2.41 -12.45 3.11
N VAL A 75 -2.49 -13.79 3.10
CA VAL A 75 -3.31 -14.56 2.17
C VAL A 75 -4.02 -15.70 2.88
N TRP A 76 -5.31 -15.83 2.64
CA TRP A 76 -6.14 -16.88 3.21
C TRP A 76 -5.85 -18.24 2.57
N SER A 77 -5.81 -19.28 3.38
CA SER A 77 -5.87 -20.65 2.86
C SER A 77 -7.23 -20.89 2.17
N PRO A 78 -7.32 -21.84 1.23
CA PRO A 78 -8.59 -22.16 0.57
C PRO A 78 -9.71 -22.56 1.53
N SER A 79 -9.35 -23.15 2.69
CA SER A 79 -10.30 -23.51 3.75
C SER A 79 -10.76 -22.32 4.59
N GLY A 80 -10.08 -21.17 4.52
CA GLY A 80 -10.35 -20.02 5.35
C GLY A 80 -9.89 -20.14 6.82
N ASN A 81 -9.19 -21.20 7.20
CA ASN A 81 -8.79 -21.47 8.60
C ASN A 81 -7.38 -20.97 8.92
N GLU A 82 -6.56 -20.69 7.94
CA GLU A 82 -5.19 -20.24 8.09
C GLU A 82 -4.92 -19.02 7.21
N ILE A 83 -3.98 -18.19 7.65
CA ILE A 83 -3.43 -17.07 6.89
C ILE A 83 -1.91 -17.28 6.77
N ALA A 84 -1.39 -17.32 5.55
CA ALA A 84 0.03 -17.20 5.31
C ALA A 84 0.40 -15.73 5.06
N PHE A 85 1.62 -15.36 5.44
CA PHE A 85 2.12 -14.00 5.34
C PHE A 85 3.64 -13.97 5.30
N VAL A 86 4.19 -12.84 4.89
CA VAL A 86 5.63 -12.58 4.92
C VAL A 86 6.00 -11.74 6.13
N THR A 87 7.23 -11.93 6.62
CA THR A 87 7.81 -11.08 7.66
C THR A 87 9.03 -10.36 7.14
N TRP A 88 9.46 -9.33 7.87
CA TRP A 88 10.71 -8.63 7.65
C TRP A 88 11.34 -8.20 8.98
N ASP A 89 12.63 -8.39 9.05
CA ASP A 89 13.53 -7.87 10.09
C ASP A 89 14.79 -7.36 9.42
N GLU A 90 15.29 -6.19 9.84
CA GLU A 90 16.44 -5.56 9.19
C GLU A 90 17.75 -6.33 9.40
N LYS A 91 17.86 -7.06 10.52
CA LYS A 91 19.06 -7.84 10.85
C LYS A 91 18.99 -9.25 10.27
N ASP A 92 17.84 -9.90 10.46
CA ASP A 92 17.70 -11.32 10.14
C ASP A 92 17.06 -11.56 8.76
N GLY A 93 16.54 -10.52 8.09
CA GLY A 93 15.76 -10.65 6.87
C GLY A 93 14.34 -11.18 7.13
N GLY A 94 13.68 -11.64 6.08
CA GLY A 94 12.30 -12.10 6.13
C GLY A 94 12.14 -13.60 6.07
N ALA A 95 10.90 -14.06 6.32
CA ALA A 95 10.47 -15.44 6.22
C ALA A 95 8.99 -15.51 5.81
N ILE A 96 8.52 -16.69 5.44
CA ILE A 96 7.09 -16.98 5.30
C ILE A 96 6.61 -17.70 6.56
N TYR A 97 5.52 -17.19 7.09
CA TYR A 97 4.81 -17.76 8.23
C TYR A 97 3.38 -18.09 7.85
N LYS A 98 2.77 -18.94 8.64
CA LYS A 98 1.33 -19.09 8.67
C LYS A 98 0.80 -19.01 10.08
N ALA A 99 -0.45 -18.59 10.24
CA ALA A 99 -1.15 -18.51 11.51
C ALA A 99 -2.56 -19.09 11.38
N SER A 100 -3.01 -19.83 12.38
CA SER A 100 -4.40 -20.28 12.50
C SER A 100 -5.28 -19.14 13.02
N ILE A 101 -6.49 -18.99 12.44
CA ILE A 101 -7.47 -18.02 12.93
C ILE A 101 -8.36 -18.59 14.04
N THR A 102 -8.41 -19.91 14.19
CA THR A 102 -9.26 -20.61 15.18
C THR A 102 -8.55 -20.91 16.49
N SER A 103 -7.21 -20.99 16.46
CA SER A 103 -6.38 -21.27 17.64
C SER A 103 -5.49 -20.07 17.92
N LYS A 104 -5.78 -19.34 18.99
CA LYS A 104 -4.96 -18.19 19.41
C LYS A 104 -3.50 -18.63 19.56
N ASN A 105 -2.59 -17.86 18.96
CA ASN A 105 -1.12 -18.01 19.03
C ASN A 105 -0.50 -19.23 18.31
N ARG A 106 -1.21 -19.90 17.42
CA ARG A 106 -0.58 -20.94 16.61
C ARG A 106 0.04 -20.32 15.34
N VAL A 107 1.27 -19.84 15.49
CA VAL A 107 2.08 -19.28 14.40
C VAL A 107 3.20 -20.25 14.09
N GLN A 108 3.40 -20.56 12.81
CA GLN A 108 4.44 -21.46 12.32
C GLN A 108 5.29 -20.77 11.27
N LYS A 109 6.62 -20.75 11.44
CA LYS A 109 7.56 -20.42 10.38
C LYS A 109 7.62 -21.56 9.38
N LEU A 110 7.48 -21.26 8.09
CA LEU A 110 7.48 -22.25 7.02
C LEU A 110 8.87 -22.38 6.37
N THR A 111 9.54 -21.25 6.12
CA THR A 111 10.85 -21.24 5.45
C THR A 111 11.99 -21.48 6.44
N ASN A 112 12.95 -22.33 6.07
CA ASN A 112 14.15 -22.57 6.87
C ASN A 112 15.18 -21.45 6.70
N GLU A 113 15.26 -20.86 5.52
CA GLU A 113 16.18 -19.77 5.20
C GLU A 113 15.51 -18.41 5.39
N ASN A 114 16.26 -17.45 5.87
CA ASN A 114 15.86 -16.06 5.83
C ASN A 114 16.13 -15.45 4.45
N GLY A 115 15.37 -14.44 4.05
CA GLY A 115 15.50 -13.79 2.75
C GLY A 115 14.44 -12.74 2.53
N VAL A 116 14.31 -12.27 1.30
CA VAL A 116 13.25 -11.35 0.89
C VAL A 116 12.15 -12.13 0.22
N TYR A 117 11.03 -12.29 0.90
CA TYR A 117 9.87 -13.04 0.44
C TYR A 117 8.71 -12.10 0.14
N SER A 118 7.99 -12.36 -0.94
CA SER A 118 6.84 -11.55 -1.34
C SER A 118 5.81 -12.35 -2.12
N TYR A 119 4.59 -11.81 -2.20
CA TYR A 119 3.47 -12.38 -2.96
C TYR A 119 3.18 -13.86 -2.64
N PRO A 120 3.07 -14.27 -1.37
CA PRO A 120 2.68 -15.64 -1.05
C PRO A 120 1.26 -15.89 -1.57
N VAL A 121 1.02 -17.08 -2.09
CA VAL A 121 -0.30 -17.54 -2.51
C VAL A 121 -0.44 -19.05 -2.31
N TRP A 122 -1.57 -19.48 -1.78
CA TRP A 122 -1.91 -20.89 -1.66
C TRP A 122 -2.33 -21.45 -3.02
N ASN A 123 -1.96 -22.69 -3.29
CA ASN A 123 -2.59 -23.44 -4.37
C ASN A 123 -4.03 -23.83 -3.99
N ASN A 124 -4.80 -24.35 -4.97
CA ASN A 124 -6.22 -24.64 -4.81
C ASN A 124 -6.53 -25.69 -3.71
N ILE A 125 -5.60 -26.60 -3.46
CA ILE A 125 -5.75 -27.68 -2.48
C ILE A 125 -5.34 -27.21 -1.07
N GLY A 126 -4.46 -26.20 -0.96
CA GLY A 126 -3.95 -25.68 0.31
C GLY A 126 -2.79 -26.48 0.90
N ASP A 127 -2.13 -27.31 0.10
CA ASP A 127 -0.96 -28.09 0.54
C ASP A 127 0.37 -27.41 0.23
N ARG A 128 0.36 -26.37 -0.64
CA ARG A 128 1.56 -25.64 -1.09
C ARG A 128 1.31 -24.14 -1.13
N LEU A 129 2.39 -23.39 -0.94
CA LEU A 129 2.44 -21.94 -1.20
C LEU A 129 3.44 -21.65 -2.31
N VAL A 130 3.05 -20.83 -3.27
CA VAL A 130 3.92 -20.21 -4.25
C VAL A 130 4.24 -18.80 -3.79
N PHE A 131 5.45 -18.34 -4.03
CA PHE A 131 5.92 -17.02 -3.63
C PHE A 131 7.10 -16.55 -4.48
N ILE A 132 7.47 -15.29 -4.34
CA ILE A 132 8.68 -14.73 -4.95
C ILE A 132 9.75 -14.57 -3.86
N LYS A 133 10.95 -15.09 -4.13
CA LYS A 133 12.15 -14.90 -3.31
C LYS A 133 13.12 -13.99 -4.06
N ALA A 134 13.54 -12.91 -3.44
CA ALA A 134 14.51 -11.95 -3.98
C ALA A 134 15.83 -12.01 -3.23
N SER A 135 16.85 -11.39 -3.80
CA SER A 135 18.12 -11.16 -3.15
C SER A 135 17.99 -10.12 -2.04
N HIS A 136 18.62 -10.34 -0.89
CA HIS A 136 18.71 -9.39 0.20
C HIS A 136 19.45 -8.11 -0.28
N ASN A 137 20.54 -8.29 -0.98
CA ASN A 137 21.34 -7.20 -1.51
C ASN A 137 20.57 -6.28 -2.46
N ASP A 138 19.75 -6.83 -3.36
CA ASP A 138 18.92 -6.01 -4.25
C ASP A 138 17.84 -5.24 -3.49
N PHE A 139 17.26 -5.86 -2.47
CA PHE A 139 16.26 -5.22 -1.64
C PHE A 139 16.84 -4.08 -0.80
N ASP A 140 18.02 -4.27 -0.23
CA ASP A 140 18.70 -3.25 0.57
C ASP A 140 19.16 -2.07 -0.26
N ASN A 141 19.75 -2.32 -1.42
CA ASN A 141 20.31 -1.26 -2.26
C ASN A 141 19.24 -0.53 -3.07
N TYR A 142 18.21 -1.21 -3.54
CA TYR A 142 17.24 -0.64 -4.48
C TYR A 142 15.82 -0.56 -3.93
N GLY A 143 15.54 -1.14 -2.76
CA GLY A 143 14.18 -1.22 -2.20
C GLY A 143 13.21 -1.98 -3.09
N SER A 144 13.71 -2.80 -4.02
CA SER A 144 12.94 -3.56 -5.01
C SER A 144 13.29 -5.04 -4.93
N LEU A 145 12.45 -5.88 -5.56
CA LEU A 145 12.69 -7.33 -5.59
C LEU A 145 13.83 -7.73 -6.54
N GLY A 146 14.44 -6.76 -7.26
CA GLY A 146 15.52 -7.01 -8.20
C GLY A 146 15.10 -7.78 -9.46
N VAL A 147 16.03 -7.88 -10.42
CA VAL A 147 15.80 -8.63 -11.68
C VAL A 147 16.02 -10.13 -11.52
N ASP A 148 16.79 -10.55 -10.53
CA ASP A 148 17.13 -11.98 -10.26
C ASP A 148 16.18 -12.67 -9.28
N SER A 149 15.00 -12.08 -9.06
CA SER A 149 13.98 -12.71 -8.21
C SER A 149 13.50 -14.04 -8.81
N LYS A 150 13.22 -14.99 -7.92
CA LYS A 150 12.84 -16.37 -8.25
C LYS A 150 11.41 -16.65 -7.82
N LEU A 151 10.66 -17.31 -8.68
CA LEU A 151 9.38 -17.92 -8.32
C LEU A 151 9.68 -19.26 -7.68
N MET A 152 9.15 -19.48 -6.50
CA MET A 152 9.41 -20.67 -5.69
C MET A 152 8.14 -21.19 -5.06
N TRP A 153 8.16 -22.42 -4.55
CA TRP A 153 7.10 -22.97 -3.75
C TRP A 153 7.62 -23.69 -2.52
N ILE A 154 6.77 -23.82 -1.50
CA ILE A 154 7.05 -24.55 -0.28
C ILE A 154 5.80 -25.34 0.15
N SER A 155 5.99 -26.47 0.85
CA SER A 155 4.90 -27.19 1.47
C SER A 155 4.20 -26.33 2.53
N SER A 156 2.89 -26.45 2.67
CA SER A 156 2.13 -25.81 3.76
C SER A 156 2.55 -26.29 5.16
N LYS A 157 3.30 -27.38 5.24
CA LYS A 157 3.89 -27.88 6.49
C LYS A 157 5.27 -27.26 6.79
N GLY A 158 5.82 -26.49 5.85
CA GLY A 158 7.16 -25.92 5.89
C GLY A 158 8.21 -26.85 5.27
N GLY A 159 9.47 -26.44 5.31
CA GLY A 159 10.59 -27.18 4.80
C GLY A 159 11.46 -26.39 3.81
N GLU A 160 11.95 -27.06 2.78
CA GLU A 160 12.82 -26.46 1.78
C GLU A 160 12.04 -25.67 0.72
N ASN A 161 12.66 -24.61 0.23
CA ASN A 161 12.14 -23.81 -0.88
C ASN A 161 12.48 -24.51 -2.21
N ASN A 162 11.46 -24.77 -3.01
CA ASN A 162 11.61 -25.43 -4.31
C ASN A 162 11.54 -24.40 -5.44
N PHE A 163 12.50 -24.43 -6.34
CA PHE A 163 12.57 -23.53 -7.48
C PHE A 163 11.53 -23.91 -8.55
N ILE A 164 10.86 -22.91 -9.11
CA ILE A 164 9.95 -23.05 -10.26
C ILE A 164 10.58 -22.39 -11.49
N ASP A 165 10.87 -21.08 -11.42
CA ASP A 165 11.42 -20.32 -12.53
C ASP A 165 12.00 -18.97 -12.05
N LYS A 166 12.76 -18.29 -12.91
CA LYS A 166 13.06 -16.85 -12.72
C LYS A 166 11.79 -16.04 -12.96
N THR A 167 11.60 -14.97 -12.18
CA THR A 167 10.40 -14.14 -12.38
C THR A 167 10.41 -13.40 -13.70
N ASN A 168 11.56 -12.95 -14.21
CA ASN A 168 11.69 -12.15 -15.43
C ASN A 168 10.73 -10.95 -15.45
N GLY A 169 10.58 -10.28 -14.30
CA GLY A 169 9.66 -9.17 -14.10
C GLY A 169 8.19 -9.55 -13.95
N ARG A 170 7.87 -10.85 -13.86
CA ARG A 170 6.53 -11.34 -13.52
C ARG A 170 6.31 -11.30 -12.00
N SER A 171 5.09 -10.98 -11.60
CA SER A 171 4.68 -10.87 -10.20
C SER A 171 3.23 -11.33 -10.03
N ASN A 172 2.68 -11.17 -8.81
CA ASN A 172 1.29 -11.51 -8.49
C ASN A 172 0.91 -12.94 -8.89
N PRO A 173 1.66 -13.98 -8.43
CA PRO A 173 1.27 -15.36 -8.65
C PRO A 173 -0.14 -15.60 -8.11
N HIS A 174 -0.98 -16.31 -8.87
CA HIS A 174 -2.33 -16.66 -8.46
C HIS A 174 -2.83 -17.92 -9.16
N PHE A 175 -3.88 -18.51 -8.61
CA PHE A 175 -4.53 -19.70 -9.12
C PHE A 175 -5.97 -19.43 -9.51
N ILE A 176 -6.49 -20.22 -10.43
CA ILE A 176 -7.92 -20.28 -10.79
C ILE A 176 -8.44 -21.67 -10.49
N LYS A 177 -9.75 -21.80 -10.22
CA LYS A 177 -10.33 -23.09 -9.81
C LYS A 177 -10.30 -24.19 -10.88
N SER A 178 -10.25 -23.81 -12.15
CA SER A 178 -10.28 -24.72 -13.30
C SER A 178 -8.90 -25.16 -13.79
N SER A 179 -7.81 -24.78 -13.11
CA SER A 179 -6.46 -25.05 -13.62
C SER A 179 -5.44 -25.18 -12.49
N GLU A 180 -4.51 -26.11 -12.65
CA GLU A 180 -3.34 -26.27 -11.79
C GLU A 180 -2.16 -25.36 -12.18
N ARG A 181 -2.31 -24.53 -13.20
CA ARG A 181 -1.26 -23.63 -13.67
C ARG A 181 -1.09 -22.45 -12.72
N ILE A 182 0.12 -21.93 -12.65
CA ILE A 182 0.44 -20.70 -11.93
C ILE A 182 0.27 -19.53 -12.90
N PHE A 183 -0.63 -18.63 -12.59
CA PHE A 183 -0.84 -17.39 -13.34
C PHE A 183 0.03 -16.28 -12.76
N LEU A 184 0.59 -15.46 -13.64
CA LEU A 184 1.54 -14.40 -13.31
C LEU A 184 1.25 -13.18 -14.18
N SER A 185 1.62 -12.02 -13.69
CA SER A 185 1.49 -10.75 -14.42
C SER A 185 2.81 -10.04 -14.56
N SER A 186 3.06 -9.43 -15.70
CA SER A 186 4.15 -8.47 -15.88
C SER A 186 3.68 -7.23 -16.62
N ARG A 187 4.32 -6.10 -16.36
CA ARG A 187 4.00 -4.85 -17.04
C ARG A 187 4.27 -4.90 -18.55
N SER A 188 5.31 -5.62 -18.97
CA SER A 188 5.72 -5.75 -20.38
C SER A 188 4.91 -6.77 -21.16
N ASN A 189 4.61 -7.93 -20.53
CA ASN A 189 4.01 -9.07 -21.22
C ASN A 189 2.54 -9.34 -20.84
N GLY A 190 2.01 -8.59 -19.86
CA GLY A 190 0.64 -8.78 -19.39
C GLY A 190 0.46 -10.04 -18.53
N LEU A 191 -0.67 -10.69 -18.67
CA LEU A 191 -1.03 -11.93 -17.97
C LEU A 191 -0.50 -13.15 -18.72
N SER A 192 0.19 -14.03 -18.02
CA SER A 192 0.63 -15.33 -18.50
C SER A 192 0.39 -16.43 -17.48
N SER A 193 0.56 -17.69 -17.90
CA SER A 193 0.55 -18.84 -17.00
C SER A 193 1.65 -19.82 -17.34
N ILE A 194 2.19 -20.50 -16.33
CA ILE A 194 3.22 -21.52 -16.46
C ILE A 194 2.83 -22.79 -15.71
N ARG A 195 3.51 -23.89 -15.99
CA ARG A 195 3.44 -25.12 -15.19
C ARG A 195 4.28 -25.01 -13.93
N TRP A 196 4.11 -25.95 -13.00
CA TRP A 196 4.87 -26.04 -11.75
C TRP A 196 6.39 -26.32 -11.94
N ASP A 197 6.77 -26.81 -13.09
CA ASP A 197 8.16 -27.03 -13.51
C ASP A 197 8.77 -25.81 -14.24
N GLY A 198 8.04 -24.69 -14.29
CA GLY A 198 8.47 -23.47 -14.98
C GLY A 198 8.30 -23.50 -16.51
N THR A 199 7.83 -24.60 -17.08
CA THR A 199 7.71 -24.77 -18.53
C THR A 199 6.34 -24.35 -19.07
N ASP A 200 6.18 -24.39 -20.40
CA ASP A 200 4.94 -24.16 -21.14
C ASP A 200 4.28 -22.80 -20.78
N GLU A 201 5.06 -21.72 -20.90
CA GLU A 201 4.48 -20.37 -20.69
C GLU A 201 3.43 -20.08 -21.76
N LYS A 202 2.22 -19.74 -21.31
CA LYS A 202 1.09 -19.30 -22.16
C LYS A 202 0.80 -17.86 -21.89
N LYS A 203 1.01 -16.99 -22.87
CA LYS A 203 0.55 -15.59 -22.84
C LYS A 203 -0.97 -15.56 -23.02
N ILE A 204 -1.67 -14.77 -22.23
CA ILE A 204 -3.13 -14.74 -22.20
C ILE A 204 -3.64 -13.42 -22.76
N LEU A 205 -3.28 -12.30 -22.13
CA LEU A 205 -3.66 -10.97 -22.64
C LEU A 205 -2.76 -9.88 -22.06
N LYS A 206 -2.70 -8.76 -22.79
CA LYS A 206 -2.25 -7.46 -22.30
C LYS A 206 -3.45 -6.54 -22.14
N VAL A 207 -3.39 -5.65 -21.15
CA VAL A 207 -4.37 -4.58 -21.00
C VAL A 207 -3.63 -3.26 -20.92
N THR A 208 -4.12 -2.27 -21.69
CA THR A 208 -3.54 -0.93 -21.74
C THR A 208 -4.62 0.12 -21.52
N GLY A 209 -4.27 1.29 -21.02
CA GLY A 209 -5.20 2.37 -20.78
C GLY A 209 -4.59 3.74 -21.01
N ILE A 210 -5.25 4.79 -20.53
CA ILE A 210 -4.82 6.17 -20.71
C ILE A 210 -3.40 6.36 -20.20
N SER A 211 -2.55 7.02 -21.01
CA SER A 211 -1.24 7.47 -20.53
C SER A 211 -1.40 8.78 -19.76
N VAL A 212 -0.94 8.80 -18.51
CA VAL A 212 -0.92 10.01 -17.67
C VAL A 212 0.42 10.77 -17.75
N TYR A 213 1.44 10.14 -18.33
CA TYR A 213 2.77 10.73 -18.49
C TYR A 213 3.01 11.00 -19.98
N GLY A 214 2.50 12.12 -20.47
CA GLY A 214 2.72 12.56 -21.84
C GLY A 214 3.53 13.84 -21.89
N THR A 215 4.41 13.96 -22.88
CA THR A 215 5.00 15.26 -23.23
C THR A 215 3.95 16.09 -23.97
N PRO A 216 3.69 17.34 -23.60
CA PRO A 216 2.76 18.19 -24.33
C PRO A 216 3.08 18.19 -25.82
N GLY A 217 2.06 18.03 -26.66
CA GLY A 217 2.20 18.00 -28.14
C GLY A 217 2.68 16.67 -28.74
N ARG A 218 2.94 15.62 -27.93
CA ARG A 218 3.27 14.28 -28.41
C ARG A 218 2.21 13.26 -27.98
N LYS A 219 1.79 12.38 -28.89
CA LYS A 219 0.97 11.22 -28.54
C LYS A 219 1.81 10.23 -27.74
N SER A 220 1.49 10.05 -26.47
CA SER A 220 2.10 9.01 -25.66
C SER A 220 1.40 7.67 -25.89
N PRO A 221 2.14 6.55 -25.94
CA PRO A 221 1.52 5.24 -26.06
C PRO A 221 0.63 4.95 -24.82
N PRO A 222 -0.42 4.15 -24.99
CA PRO A 222 -1.26 3.74 -23.84
C PRO A 222 -0.42 3.10 -22.74
N SER A 223 -0.72 3.44 -21.48
CA SER A 223 -0.03 2.86 -20.32
C SER A 223 -0.39 1.38 -20.16
N PRO A 224 0.60 0.47 -20.04
CA PRO A 224 0.32 -0.92 -19.75
C PRO A 224 -0.19 -1.08 -18.31
N ALA A 225 -0.99 -2.11 -18.07
CA ALA A 225 -1.42 -2.47 -16.73
C ALA A 225 -0.21 -2.74 -15.82
N THR A 226 -0.29 -2.24 -14.59
CA THR A 226 0.72 -2.51 -13.55
C THR A 226 0.72 -3.99 -13.18
N TYR A 227 -0.48 -4.57 -13.06
CA TYR A 227 -0.69 -6.01 -12.94
C TYR A 227 -2.08 -6.42 -13.44
N ILE A 228 -2.21 -7.69 -13.76
CA ILE A 228 -3.46 -8.31 -14.24
C ILE A 228 -3.68 -9.60 -13.45
N ILE A 229 -4.89 -9.83 -12.95
CA ILE A 229 -5.27 -11.02 -12.17
C ILE A 229 -6.47 -11.68 -12.84
N LYS A 230 -6.32 -12.93 -13.28
CA LYS A 230 -7.44 -13.72 -13.85
C LYS A 230 -8.48 -14.00 -12.77
N SER A 231 -9.74 -13.95 -13.17
CA SER A 231 -10.85 -14.32 -12.29
C SER A 231 -10.75 -15.80 -11.87
N PRO A 232 -11.06 -16.13 -10.60
CA PRO A 232 -11.00 -17.52 -10.12
C PRO A 232 -11.97 -18.46 -10.81
N LYS A 233 -13.04 -17.95 -11.41
CA LYS A 233 -14.10 -18.79 -12.03
C LYS A 233 -14.57 -18.35 -13.41
N LYS A 234 -14.34 -17.09 -13.80
CA LYS A 234 -14.89 -16.51 -15.04
C LYS A 234 -13.80 -16.23 -16.06
N GLU A 235 -14.17 -16.13 -17.33
CA GLU A 235 -13.28 -15.64 -18.38
C GLU A 235 -13.21 -14.09 -18.34
N GLU A 236 -12.79 -13.59 -17.19
CA GLU A 236 -12.58 -12.17 -16.88
C GLU A 236 -11.23 -11.99 -16.21
N ALA A 237 -10.67 -10.79 -16.30
CA ALA A 237 -9.46 -10.39 -15.57
C ALA A 237 -9.61 -9.01 -14.97
N LEU A 238 -9.04 -8.81 -13.78
CA LEU A 238 -8.77 -7.50 -13.22
C LEU A 238 -7.50 -6.94 -13.87
N ALA A 239 -7.53 -5.66 -14.24
CA ALA A 239 -6.35 -4.93 -14.67
C ALA A 239 -6.24 -3.63 -13.86
N VAL A 240 -5.06 -3.33 -13.32
CA VAL A 240 -4.80 -2.07 -12.62
C VAL A 240 -3.91 -1.19 -13.48
N ILE A 241 -4.40 0.02 -13.80
CA ILE A 241 -3.72 0.98 -14.66
C ILE A 241 -3.81 2.35 -14.00
N ASN A 242 -2.66 2.95 -13.68
CA ASN A 242 -2.60 4.28 -13.03
C ASN A 242 -3.47 4.38 -11.77
N ASN A 243 -3.48 3.33 -10.94
CA ASN A 243 -4.32 3.14 -9.75
C ASN A 243 -5.82 2.95 -10.02
N ASP A 244 -6.29 2.99 -11.26
CA ASP A 244 -7.66 2.60 -11.59
C ASP A 244 -7.78 1.10 -11.78
N VAL A 245 -8.89 0.54 -11.31
CA VAL A 245 -9.20 -0.88 -11.40
C VAL A 245 -10.24 -1.12 -12.50
N TYR A 246 -9.92 -2.02 -13.39
CA TYR A 246 -10.79 -2.44 -14.51
C TYR A 246 -11.07 -3.93 -14.44
N VAL A 247 -12.25 -4.33 -14.90
CA VAL A 247 -12.57 -5.72 -15.28
C VAL A 247 -12.66 -5.76 -16.79
N VAL A 248 -12.00 -6.73 -17.39
CA VAL A 248 -12.06 -7.00 -18.83
C VAL A 248 -12.48 -8.46 -19.08
N THR A 249 -13.26 -8.69 -20.13
CA THR A 249 -13.60 -10.04 -20.59
C THR A 249 -12.43 -10.61 -21.38
N ILE A 250 -12.02 -11.85 -21.08
CA ILE A 250 -11.02 -12.59 -21.84
C ILE A 250 -11.77 -13.35 -22.94
N PRO A 251 -11.64 -12.97 -24.20
CA PRO A 251 -12.33 -13.69 -25.28
C PRO A 251 -11.70 -15.06 -25.52
N TYR A 252 -12.49 -16.02 -25.90
CA TYR A 252 -12.01 -17.27 -26.45
C TYR A 252 -11.48 -17.00 -27.88
N SER A 253 -10.22 -16.64 -27.98
CA SER A 253 -9.60 -16.31 -29.26
C SER A 253 -8.32 -17.10 -29.47
N GLY A 254 -8.05 -17.49 -30.70
CA GLY A 254 -6.76 -18.10 -31.11
C GLY A 254 -5.61 -17.09 -31.29
N LEU A 255 -5.80 -15.83 -30.87
CA LEU A 255 -4.79 -14.77 -31.03
C LEU A 255 -3.64 -15.00 -30.05
N LYS A 256 -2.42 -14.99 -30.59
CA LYS A 256 -1.18 -15.17 -29.79
C LYS A 256 -0.84 -13.96 -28.92
N ASP A 257 -1.24 -12.75 -29.32
CA ASP A 257 -0.90 -11.48 -28.67
C ASP A 257 -2.14 -10.62 -28.47
N LEU A 258 -3.09 -11.13 -27.68
CA LEU A 258 -4.31 -10.40 -27.35
C LEU A 258 -3.97 -9.16 -26.52
N SER A 259 -4.38 -7.97 -27.01
CA SER A 259 -4.27 -6.72 -26.28
C SER A 259 -5.61 -5.99 -26.25
N ILE A 260 -6.05 -5.58 -25.05
CA ILE A 260 -7.31 -4.87 -24.83
C ILE A 260 -6.98 -3.46 -24.33
N ASN A 261 -7.50 -2.45 -25.04
CA ASN A 261 -7.34 -1.05 -24.62
C ASN A 261 -8.62 -0.59 -23.89
N VAL A 262 -8.46 -0.14 -22.65
CA VAL A 262 -9.55 0.34 -21.79
C VAL A 262 -9.53 1.85 -21.57
N SER A 263 -8.80 2.61 -22.41
CA SER A 263 -8.80 4.09 -22.34
C SER A 263 -10.21 4.66 -22.47
N ASN A 264 -11.04 4.02 -23.27
CA ASN A 264 -12.49 4.20 -23.31
C ASN A 264 -13.14 2.83 -23.22
N THR A 265 -13.79 2.54 -22.09
CA THR A 265 -14.40 1.22 -21.83
C THR A 265 -15.62 0.95 -22.70
N GLU A 266 -16.31 1.99 -23.18
CA GLU A 266 -17.48 1.86 -24.06
C GLU A 266 -17.07 1.39 -25.47
N ASN A 267 -15.89 1.83 -25.93
CA ASN A 267 -15.33 1.50 -27.25
C ASN A 267 -14.21 0.45 -27.17
N SER A 268 -14.13 -0.29 -26.09
CA SER A 268 -13.16 -1.37 -25.95
C SER A 268 -13.50 -2.54 -26.89
N SER A 269 -12.48 -3.19 -27.47
CA SER A 269 -12.65 -4.34 -28.37
C SER A 269 -13.42 -5.50 -27.74
N PHE A 270 -13.40 -5.61 -26.42
CA PHE A 270 -14.14 -6.60 -25.63
C PHE A 270 -14.74 -5.91 -24.42
N PRO A 271 -15.83 -6.47 -23.83
CA PRO A 271 -16.49 -5.86 -22.69
C PRO A 271 -15.49 -5.54 -21.57
N ALA A 272 -15.45 -4.27 -21.19
CA ALA A 272 -14.59 -3.75 -20.16
C ALA A 272 -15.37 -2.78 -19.26
N ARG A 273 -14.99 -2.72 -17.98
CA ARG A 273 -15.64 -1.85 -16.99
C ARG A 273 -14.60 -1.26 -16.05
N LYS A 274 -14.64 0.04 -15.85
CA LYS A 274 -13.91 0.72 -14.78
C LYS A 274 -14.69 0.58 -13.48
N LEU A 275 -14.02 0.14 -12.39
CA LEU A 275 -14.65 -0.12 -11.09
C LEU A 275 -14.43 1.02 -10.09
N THR A 276 -13.41 1.83 -10.30
CA THR A 276 -12.98 2.89 -9.37
C THR A 276 -13.40 4.26 -9.85
N LYS A 277 -13.79 5.12 -8.91
CA LYS A 277 -14.04 6.54 -9.15
C LYS A 277 -12.77 7.38 -8.94
N PHE A 278 -12.05 7.13 -7.85
CA PHE A 278 -10.87 7.88 -7.42
C PHE A 278 -9.59 7.03 -7.33
N GLY A 279 -9.57 5.88 -8.02
CA GLY A 279 -8.52 4.91 -7.91
C GLY A 279 -8.77 3.85 -6.83
N GLY A 280 -7.87 2.87 -6.76
CA GLY A 280 -7.89 1.79 -5.78
C GLY A 280 -6.58 1.02 -5.80
N GLU A 281 -6.15 0.59 -4.64
CA GLU A 281 -4.92 -0.16 -4.44
C GLU A 281 -5.24 -1.61 -4.02
N PHE A 282 -4.30 -2.52 -4.25
CA PHE A 282 -4.35 -3.92 -3.83
C PHE A 282 -5.61 -4.67 -4.32
N ALA A 283 -6.06 -4.38 -5.53
CA ALA A 283 -7.24 -5.00 -6.10
C ALA A 283 -7.15 -6.54 -6.12
N SER A 284 -8.24 -7.21 -5.76
CA SER A 284 -8.32 -8.67 -5.70
C SER A 284 -9.73 -9.16 -5.96
N TRP A 285 -9.83 -10.39 -6.48
CA TRP A 285 -11.10 -11.08 -6.63
C TRP A 285 -11.61 -11.68 -5.31
N GLY A 286 -12.91 -11.66 -5.10
CA GLY A 286 -13.57 -12.58 -4.18
C GLY A 286 -13.58 -14.02 -4.74
N ALA A 287 -13.77 -15.00 -3.86
CA ALA A 287 -13.63 -16.43 -4.18
C ALA A 287 -14.52 -16.93 -5.33
N ASN A 288 -15.64 -16.25 -5.60
CA ASN A 288 -16.60 -16.62 -6.66
C ASN A 288 -16.39 -15.83 -7.97
N GLY A 289 -15.51 -14.82 -7.99
CA GLY A 289 -15.35 -13.94 -9.14
C GLY A 289 -16.52 -12.98 -9.38
N ASP A 290 -17.40 -12.78 -8.39
CA ASP A 290 -18.52 -11.84 -8.44
C ASP A 290 -18.15 -10.49 -7.81
N ASN A 291 -17.35 -10.54 -6.76
CA ASN A 291 -16.90 -9.37 -6.04
C ASN A 291 -15.45 -9.03 -6.38
N VAL A 292 -15.17 -7.75 -6.46
CA VAL A 292 -13.83 -7.20 -6.53
C VAL A 292 -13.61 -6.32 -5.32
N TYR A 293 -12.53 -6.59 -4.60
CA TYR A 293 -12.12 -5.82 -3.44
C TYR A 293 -10.90 -4.99 -3.75
N PHE A 294 -10.88 -3.75 -3.30
CA PHE A 294 -9.72 -2.86 -3.37
C PHE A 294 -9.74 -1.90 -2.18
N SER A 295 -8.63 -1.27 -1.87
CA SER A 295 -8.57 -0.26 -0.82
C SER A 295 -8.23 1.12 -1.37
N LEU A 296 -8.65 2.15 -0.65
CA LEU A 296 -8.19 3.51 -0.82
C LEU A 296 -8.04 4.14 0.57
N GLY A 297 -6.81 4.49 0.92
CA GLY A 297 -6.50 4.89 2.29
C GLY A 297 -6.89 3.80 3.31
N LYS A 298 -7.65 4.15 4.32
CA LYS A 298 -8.12 3.23 5.37
C LYS A 298 -9.42 2.50 5.04
N SER A 299 -9.99 2.69 3.85
CA SER A 299 -11.27 2.08 3.46
C SER A 299 -11.07 0.85 2.56
N LEU A 300 -11.87 -0.17 2.81
CA LEU A 300 -12.08 -1.31 1.92
C LEU A 300 -13.32 -1.05 1.07
N PHE A 301 -13.18 -1.25 -0.23
CA PHE A 301 -14.28 -1.19 -1.20
C PHE A 301 -14.62 -2.58 -1.71
N ASN A 302 -15.91 -2.87 -1.82
CA ASN A 302 -16.46 -4.08 -2.41
C ASN A 302 -17.32 -3.72 -3.61
N TYR A 303 -16.88 -4.06 -4.81
CA TYR A 303 -17.63 -3.89 -6.05
C TYR A 303 -18.23 -5.21 -6.48
N ASN A 304 -19.56 -5.29 -6.52
CA ASN A 304 -20.30 -6.49 -6.97
C ASN A 304 -20.64 -6.35 -8.46
N ILE A 305 -20.01 -7.17 -9.29
CA ILE A 305 -20.16 -7.13 -10.75
C ILE A 305 -21.57 -7.50 -11.22
N PRO A 306 -22.20 -8.60 -10.74
CA PRO A 306 -23.58 -8.94 -11.09
C PRO A 306 -24.58 -7.84 -10.77
N ILE A 307 -24.51 -7.24 -9.58
CA ILE A 307 -25.41 -6.14 -9.21
C ILE A 307 -25.19 -4.94 -10.13
N ALA A 308 -23.93 -4.55 -10.38
CA ALA A 308 -23.61 -3.44 -11.27
C ALA A 308 -24.15 -3.67 -12.70
N LYS A 309 -24.06 -4.89 -13.22
CA LYS A 309 -24.63 -5.26 -14.53
C LYS A 309 -26.17 -5.18 -14.54
N ALA A 310 -26.81 -5.58 -13.46
CA ALA A 310 -28.27 -5.48 -13.32
C ALA A 310 -28.75 -4.02 -13.25
N ASP A 311 -28.03 -3.17 -12.51
CA ASP A 311 -28.33 -1.73 -12.43
C ASP A 311 -28.18 -1.05 -13.80
N ASP A 312 -27.14 -1.38 -14.58
CA ASP A 312 -27.01 -0.87 -15.96
C ASP A 312 -28.19 -1.26 -16.85
N GLN A 313 -28.61 -2.53 -16.77
CA GLN A 313 -29.75 -3.01 -17.55
C GLN A 313 -31.04 -2.28 -17.19
N LYS A 314 -31.24 -1.99 -15.90
CA LYS A 314 -32.37 -1.20 -15.41
C LYS A 314 -32.32 0.21 -15.95
N ILE A 315 -31.17 0.90 -15.85
CA ILE A 315 -30.97 2.25 -16.39
C ILE A 315 -31.27 2.29 -17.89
N LEU A 316 -30.79 1.29 -18.66
CA LEU A 316 -31.02 1.20 -20.10
C LEU A 316 -32.52 0.97 -20.45
N LYS A 317 -33.22 0.20 -19.61
CA LYS A 317 -34.65 -0.02 -19.77
C LYS A 317 -35.47 1.24 -19.48
N ASP A 318 -35.18 1.92 -18.37
CA ASP A 318 -35.84 3.18 -17.98
C ASP A 318 -35.64 4.25 -19.06
N LYS A 319 -34.47 4.29 -19.72
CA LYS A 319 -34.20 5.19 -20.85
C LYS A 319 -35.09 4.92 -22.07
N LYS A 320 -35.25 3.64 -22.41
CA LYS A 320 -36.12 3.25 -23.55
C LYS A 320 -37.59 3.57 -23.30
N ASP A 321 -38.04 3.42 -22.05
CA ASP A 321 -39.44 3.64 -21.69
C ASP A 321 -39.79 5.14 -21.62
N ASN A 322 -38.81 6.04 -21.35
CA ASN A 322 -39.03 7.48 -21.15
C ASN A 322 -38.76 8.36 -22.38
N ASN A 323 -38.32 7.84 -23.53
CA ASN A 323 -38.04 8.59 -24.77
C ASN A 323 -37.16 9.85 -24.56
N GLU A 324 -36.24 9.86 -23.60
CA GLU A 324 -35.40 11.00 -23.22
C GLU A 324 -34.25 11.24 -24.21
N LYS A 325 -33.99 12.52 -24.57
CA LYS A 325 -32.92 12.92 -25.50
C LYS A 325 -31.52 12.69 -24.91
N GLU A 326 -30.62 12.16 -25.74
CA GLU A 326 -29.28 11.66 -25.39
C GLU A 326 -28.34 12.65 -24.64
N SER A 327 -28.50 13.96 -24.74
CA SER A 327 -27.53 14.95 -24.27
C SER A 327 -27.64 15.39 -22.80
N GLU A 328 -28.81 15.29 -22.16
CA GLU A 328 -29.02 15.60 -20.73
C GLU A 328 -28.83 14.37 -19.83
N ILE A 329 -28.87 13.22 -20.42
CA ILE A 329 -28.93 11.89 -19.82
C ILE A 329 -27.55 11.49 -19.27
N ASP A 330 -26.47 11.78 -19.99
CA ASP A 330 -25.10 11.33 -19.64
C ASP A 330 -24.60 11.82 -18.29
N LYS A 331 -25.03 13.02 -17.84
CA LYS A 331 -24.62 13.57 -16.54
C LYS A 331 -25.42 13.00 -15.37
N LYS A 332 -26.72 12.77 -15.55
CA LYS A 332 -27.62 12.18 -14.53
C LYS A 332 -27.35 10.68 -14.33
N ASP A 333 -27.03 9.95 -15.40
CA ASP A 333 -26.83 8.51 -15.33
C ASP A 333 -25.47 8.12 -14.79
N LYS A 334 -24.42 8.92 -15.02
CA LYS A 334 -23.14 8.75 -14.33
C LYS A 334 -23.26 8.91 -12.80
N ALA A 335 -24.22 9.71 -12.34
CA ALA A 335 -24.53 9.86 -10.90
C ALA A 335 -25.31 8.66 -10.33
N LYS A 336 -26.03 7.92 -11.18
CA LYS A 336 -26.85 6.73 -10.80
C LYS A 336 -26.12 5.39 -10.98
N SER A 337 -24.91 5.40 -11.59
CA SER A 337 -24.15 4.16 -11.80
C SER A 337 -23.80 3.49 -10.47
N TYR A 338 -23.79 2.17 -10.46
CA TYR A 338 -23.43 1.37 -9.29
C TYR A 338 -22.09 1.82 -8.69
N GLN A 339 -22.06 2.02 -7.38
CA GLN A 339 -20.88 2.37 -6.62
C GLN A 339 -20.47 1.19 -5.73
N ALA A 340 -19.17 1.00 -5.55
CA ALA A 340 -18.64 0.01 -4.62
C ALA A 340 -19.07 0.34 -3.19
N ALA A 341 -19.50 -0.67 -2.45
CA ALA A 341 -19.77 -0.52 -1.02
C ALA A 341 -18.46 -0.26 -0.26
N GLU A 342 -18.47 0.73 0.62
CA GLU A 342 -17.31 1.15 1.41
C GLU A 342 -17.44 0.68 2.86
N VAL A 343 -16.33 0.17 3.42
CA VAL A 343 -16.17 -0.14 4.85
C VAL A 343 -14.91 0.56 5.35
N GLU A 344 -15.07 1.54 6.21
CA GLU A 344 -13.95 2.21 6.88
C GLU A 344 -13.32 1.29 7.93
N ILE A 345 -12.00 1.18 7.92
CA ILE A 345 -11.22 0.34 8.83
C ILE A 345 -10.43 1.23 9.79
N LYS A 346 -10.83 1.24 11.06
CA LYS A 346 -10.20 2.06 12.10
C LYS A 346 -9.23 1.22 12.92
N THR A 347 -7.96 1.28 12.56
CA THR A 347 -6.88 0.60 13.29
C THR A 347 -6.08 1.63 14.06
N TYR A 348 -5.95 1.43 15.37
CA TYR A 348 -5.19 2.32 16.24
C TYR A 348 -3.97 1.60 16.79
N ILE A 349 -2.90 2.35 16.97
CA ILE A 349 -1.74 1.95 17.79
C ILE A 349 -1.43 3.05 18.80
N THR A 350 -0.93 2.64 19.95
CA THR A 350 -0.40 3.59 20.94
C THR A 350 0.90 4.18 20.43
N LYS A 351 1.03 5.50 20.53
CA LYS A 351 2.27 6.20 20.19
C LYS A 351 3.39 5.74 21.13
N ASN A 352 4.54 5.49 20.54
CA ASN A 352 5.77 5.38 21.33
C ASN A 352 6.24 6.79 21.69
N LYS A 353 5.96 7.23 22.90
CA LYS A 353 6.39 8.54 23.42
C LYS A 353 7.62 8.36 24.25
N VAL A 354 8.61 9.23 24.05
CA VAL A 354 9.72 9.38 24.96
C VAL A 354 9.21 10.14 26.18
N GLU A 355 9.48 9.64 27.38
CA GLU A 355 9.13 10.28 28.63
C GLU A 355 10.39 10.84 29.31
N GLY A 356 10.24 11.94 30.02
CA GLY A 356 11.30 12.53 30.80
C GLY A 356 11.49 14.03 30.60
N LEU A 357 12.38 14.59 31.38
CA LEU A 357 12.72 16.03 31.37
C LEU A 357 14.19 16.20 30.99
N ILE A 358 14.44 17.01 29.97
CA ILE A 358 15.82 17.30 29.49
C ILE A 358 16.01 18.80 29.42
N LEU A 359 17.12 19.29 30.02
CA LEU A 359 17.58 20.64 29.88
C LEU A 359 18.86 20.66 29.03
N LEU A 360 18.79 21.27 27.87
CA LEU A 360 19.93 21.64 27.03
C LEU A 360 20.34 23.05 27.44
N LYS A 361 21.52 23.24 28.03
CA LYS A 361 21.94 24.54 28.57
C LYS A 361 23.26 25.06 28.00
N ASN A 362 23.51 26.36 28.21
CA ASN A 362 24.71 27.07 27.83
C ASN A 362 25.01 27.06 26.33
N ALA A 363 23.99 26.98 25.49
CA ALA A 363 24.16 27.02 24.06
C ALA A 363 23.84 28.40 23.48
N ARG A 364 24.46 28.71 22.34
CA ARG A 364 23.94 29.76 21.49
C ARG A 364 22.69 29.23 20.78
N ILE A 365 21.57 29.95 20.84
CA ILE A 365 20.32 29.50 20.22
C ILE A 365 19.89 30.50 19.15
N ILE A 366 19.76 30.02 17.91
CA ILE A 366 19.15 30.77 16.80
C ILE A 366 17.71 30.32 16.71
N THR A 367 16.77 31.13 17.16
CA THR A 367 15.36 30.71 17.29
C THR A 367 14.61 30.67 15.97
N MET A 368 15.12 31.32 14.93
CA MET A 368 14.45 31.58 13.65
C MET A 368 13.17 32.43 13.79
N ASN A 369 12.96 33.05 14.95
CA ASN A 369 11.93 34.07 15.17
C ASN A 369 12.49 35.44 14.79
N GLY A 370 12.38 35.81 13.52
CA GLY A 370 13.02 36.99 12.96
C GLY A 370 14.55 36.88 13.02
N LYS A 371 15.18 37.82 13.75
CA LYS A 371 16.66 37.89 13.93
C LYS A 371 17.10 37.52 15.35
N GLU A 372 16.24 36.92 16.14
CA GLU A 372 16.50 36.59 17.54
C GLU A 372 17.59 35.53 17.68
N VAL A 373 18.62 35.88 18.49
CA VAL A 373 19.72 34.99 18.89
C VAL A 373 19.89 35.11 20.41
N ILE A 374 19.90 33.99 21.11
CA ILE A 374 20.19 33.92 22.55
C ILE A 374 21.61 33.37 22.73
N GLU A 375 22.55 34.20 23.17
CA GLU A 375 23.96 33.82 23.18
C GLU A 375 24.32 32.80 24.28
N ASN A 376 23.62 32.82 25.43
CA ASN A 376 23.75 31.80 26.48
C ASN A 376 22.34 31.26 26.84
N GLY A 377 21.82 30.45 25.97
CA GLY A 377 20.45 29.95 26.03
C GLY A 377 20.33 28.53 26.54
N ALA A 378 19.11 28.20 26.91
CA ALA A 378 18.69 26.83 27.21
C ALA A 378 17.36 26.49 26.58
N VAL A 379 17.19 25.19 26.33
CA VAL A 379 15.94 24.57 25.84
C VAL A 379 15.53 23.54 26.86
N LEU A 380 14.33 23.71 27.43
CA LEU A 380 13.70 22.73 28.31
C LEU A 380 12.73 21.89 27.50
N ILE A 381 12.97 20.58 27.54
CA ILE A 381 12.15 19.58 26.82
C ILE A 381 11.49 18.67 27.84
N LYS A 382 10.17 18.56 27.78
CA LYS A 382 9.39 17.57 28.54
C LYS A 382 8.80 16.56 27.55
N ASP A 383 9.12 15.31 27.77
CA ASP A 383 8.72 14.22 26.89
C ASP A 383 9.19 14.49 25.43
N ASN A 384 8.26 14.68 24.53
CA ASN A 384 8.53 14.98 23.11
C ASN A 384 8.21 16.43 22.72
N ARG A 385 8.17 17.36 23.69
CA ARG A 385 7.81 18.77 23.46
C ARG A 385 8.83 19.73 24.06
N ILE A 386 9.13 20.79 23.31
CA ILE A 386 9.82 21.95 23.84
C ILE A 386 8.81 22.70 24.70
N VAL A 387 9.11 22.90 25.97
CA VAL A 387 8.28 23.65 26.93
C VAL A 387 8.75 25.06 27.12
N GLU A 388 10.06 25.29 27.04
CA GLU A 388 10.62 26.62 27.22
C GLU A 388 11.94 26.79 26.45
N VAL A 389 12.14 27.98 25.89
CA VAL A 389 13.40 28.42 25.28
C VAL A 389 13.73 29.81 25.80
N GLY A 390 14.90 30.02 26.32
CA GLY A 390 15.30 31.33 26.90
C GLY A 390 16.74 31.39 27.34
N GLU A 391 17.13 32.43 28.04
CA GLU A 391 18.43 32.52 28.67
C GLU A 391 18.59 31.44 29.76
N THR A 392 19.74 30.78 29.83
CA THR A 392 19.97 29.64 30.74
C THR A 392 19.62 29.96 32.21
N ASN A 393 19.89 31.17 32.67
CA ASN A 393 19.63 31.61 34.05
C ASN A 393 18.13 32.00 34.30
N LYS A 394 17.30 32.03 33.25
CA LYS A 394 15.89 32.39 33.37
C LYS A 394 14.96 31.18 33.32
N ILE A 395 15.46 30.00 32.83
CA ILE A 395 14.65 28.78 32.80
C ILE A 395 14.36 28.32 34.22
N GLN A 396 13.10 28.18 34.57
CA GLN A 396 12.64 27.72 35.87
C GLN A 396 12.24 26.26 35.82
N ILE A 397 12.77 25.51 36.78
CA ILE A 397 12.46 24.09 36.93
C ILE A 397 11.96 23.86 38.35
N GLU A 398 10.80 23.25 38.50
CA GLU A 398 10.25 22.96 39.82
C GLU A 398 11.07 21.93 40.58
N ASP A 399 11.24 22.10 41.90
CA ASP A 399 12.00 21.18 42.73
C ASP A 399 11.56 19.71 42.61
N SER A 400 10.31 19.49 42.42
CA SER A 400 9.70 18.15 42.18
C SER A 400 10.21 17.46 40.93
N GLN A 401 10.72 18.20 39.96
CA GLN A 401 11.18 17.72 38.65
C GLN A 401 12.70 17.51 38.60
N LEU A 402 13.45 18.01 39.57
CA LEU A 402 14.92 17.95 39.60
C LEU A 402 15.46 16.51 39.62
N THR A 403 14.75 15.58 40.27
CA THR A 403 15.18 14.19 40.40
C THR A 403 15.11 13.43 39.08
N SER A 404 14.26 13.85 38.15
CA SER A 404 14.07 13.23 36.82
C SER A 404 14.77 14.02 35.70
N LEU A 405 15.38 15.17 36.02
CA LEU A 405 15.98 16.07 35.04
C LEU A 405 17.34 15.52 34.53
N LYS A 406 17.42 15.33 33.23
CA LYS A 406 18.67 15.10 32.53
C LYS A 406 19.20 16.44 32.00
N THR A 407 20.36 16.88 32.47
CA THR A 407 21.01 18.10 32.01
C THR A 407 22.16 17.79 31.04
N ILE A 408 22.17 18.48 29.90
CA ILE A 408 23.24 18.39 28.89
C ILE A 408 23.85 19.80 28.72
N ASP A 409 25.13 19.91 29.01
CA ASP A 409 25.90 21.15 28.78
C ASP A 409 26.33 21.22 27.30
N LEU A 410 25.92 22.28 26.64
CA LEU A 410 26.21 22.54 25.23
C LEU A 410 27.06 23.79 25.04
N SER A 411 27.92 24.12 26.01
CA SER A 411 28.89 25.24 25.91
C SER A 411 29.66 25.15 24.60
N GLY A 412 29.72 26.26 23.87
CA GLY A 412 30.38 26.34 22.56
C GLY A 412 29.64 25.73 21.40
N LYS A 413 28.38 25.24 21.62
CA LYS A 413 27.50 24.70 20.58
C LYS A 413 26.42 25.72 20.23
N THR A 414 25.89 25.56 19.01
CA THR A 414 24.70 26.31 18.55
C THR A 414 23.53 25.37 18.33
N ILE A 415 22.38 25.73 18.91
CA ILE A 415 21.11 25.04 18.64
C ILE A 415 20.36 25.84 17.60
N VAL A 416 19.83 25.13 16.61
CA VAL A 416 18.93 25.66 15.57
C VAL A 416 17.71 24.74 15.42
N PRO A 417 16.55 25.20 14.94
CA PRO A 417 15.47 24.32 14.55
C PRO A 417 15.92 23.32 13.50
N GLY A 418 15.29 22.14 13.48
CA GLY A 418 15.58 21.14 12.46
C GLY A 418 15.29 21.65 11.05
N PHE A 419 16.11 21.24 10.09
CA PHE A 419 15.97 21.65 8.69
C PHE A 419 14.74 21.04 8.04
N VAL A 420 14.17 21.78 7.10
CA VAL A 420 13.06 21.33 6.24
C VAL A 420 13.60 21.13 4.83
N ASP A 421 13.55 19.88 4.34
CA ASP A 421 13.84 19.61 2.94
C ASP A 421 12.53 19.71 2.15
N THR A 422 12.42 20.77 1.34
CA THR A 422 11.19 21.08 0.56
C THR A 422 11.10 20.30 -0.76
N HIS A 423 12.11 19.52 -1.10
CA HIS A 423 12.16 18.70 -2.33
C HIS A 423 12.79 17.33 -2.06
N ALA A 424 12.34 16.65 -1.02
CA ALA A 424 12.92 15.38 -0.60
C ALA A 424 12.48 14.21 -1.50
N HIS A 425 13.45 13.42 -1.95
CA HIS A 425 13.20 12.16 -2.66
C HIS A 425 13.17 10.97 -1.69
N VAL A 426 12.34 11.04 -0.67
CA VAL A 426 12.20 9.96 0.30
C VAL A 426 11.29 8.89 -0.28
N ARG A 427 11.85 7.71 -0.55
CA ARG A 427 11.11 6.57 -1.09
C ARG A 427 10.86 5.54 0.00
N VAL A 428 9.59 5.27 0.27
CA VAL A 428 9.17 4.15 1.13
C VAL A 428 9.04 2.90 0.29
N SER A 429 9.56 1.76 0.76
CA SER A 429 9.33 0.47 0.10
C SER A 429 7.83 0.18 0.03
N ARG A 430 7.31 -0.03 -1.19
CA ARG A 430 5.87 -0.26 -1.38
C ARG A 430 5.43 -1.70 -1.10
N ASN A 431 6.34 -2.67 -1.16
CA ASN A 431 6.02 -4.09 -1.04
C ASN A 431 6.18 -4.61 0.39
N ILE A 432 7.38 -4.51 0.94
CA ILE A 432 7.69 -4.92 2.31
C ILE A 432 8.01 -3.66 3.09
N HIS A 433 7.34 -3.44 4.21
CA HIS A 433 7.63 -2.32 5.08
C HIS A 433 8.90 -2.60 5.87
N LYS A 434 9.91 -1.77 5.67
CA LYS A 434 11.07 -1.68 6.54
C LYS A 434 10.68 -0.83 7.75
N ALA A 435 10.94 -1.33 8.96
CA ALA A 435 10.76 -0.56 10.19
C ALA A 435 11.79 0.55 10.27
N GLU A 436 13.00 0.28 9.80
CA GLU A 436 14.11 1.21 9.77
C GLU A 436 14.51 1.49 8.31
N THR A 437 14.45 2.74 7.92
CA THR A 437 14.86 3.18 6.59
C THR A 437 16.09 4.04 6.72
N TRP A 438 17.23 3.58 6.23
CA TRP A 438 18.51 4.27 6.35
C TRP A 438 18.46 5.71 5.84
N SER A 439 17.68 5.99 4.81
CA SER A 439 17.53 7.36 4.29
C SER A 439 16.87 8.30 5.29
N PHE A 440 15.93 7.81 6.12
CA PHE A 440 15.37 8.61 7.21
C PHE A 440 16.39 8.87 8.31
N ALA A 441 17.14 7.84 8.70
CA ALA A 441 18.21 7.98 9.70
C ALA A 441 19.30 8.93 9.23
N ALA A 442 19.70 8.86 7.95
CA ALA A 442 20.66 9.78 7.36
C ALA A 442 20.16 11.23 7.36
N ASN A 443 18.89 11.47 6.95
CA ASN A 443 18.31 12.81 7.02
C ASN A 443 18.34 13.36 8.44
N LEU A 444 17.94 12.57 9.44
CA LEU A 444 17.99 12.99 10.85
C LEU A 444 19.43 13.26 11.31
N ALA A 445 20.40 12.45 10.90
CA ALA A 445 21.82 12.65 11.24
C ALA A 445 22.38 13.97 10.70
N TYR A 446 21.85 14.44 9.57
CA TYR A 446 22.18 15.75 8.99
C TYR A 446 21.26 16.89 9.45
N GLY A 447 20.40 16.63 10.44
CA GLY A 447 19.52 17.63 11.03
C GLY A 447 18.25 17.92 10.23
N VAL A 448 17.94 17.15 9.19
CA VAL A 448 16.66 17.28 8.46
C VAL A 448 15.57 16.54 9.23
N THR A 449 14.64 17.28 9.81
CA THR A 449 13.55 16.75 10.64
C THR A 449 12.20 16.73 9.94
N THR A 450 12.10 17.45 8.83
CA THR A 450 10.86 17.56 8.05
C THR A 450 11.18 17.44 6.57
N VAL A 451 10.37 16.68 5.85
CA VAL A 451 10.52 16.48 4.40
C VAL A 451 9.16 16.68 3.71
N ARG A 452 9.20 17.17 2.47
CA ARG A 452 8.01 17.36 1.63
C ARG A 452 8.19 16.71 0.26
#